data_313b897db664909c7eee75aa98a70c25
#
_entry.id   313b897db664909c7eee75aa98a70c25
#
_cell.length_a   1.000
_cell.length_b   1.000
_cell.length_c   1.000
_cell.angle_alpha   90.00
_cell.angle_beta   90.00
_cell.angle_gamma   90.00
#
_symmetry.space_group_name_H-M   'P 1'
#
loop_
_entity.id
_entity.type
_entity.pdbx_description
1 polymer ?
#
loop_
_entity_poly.entity_id
_entity_poly.type
_entity_poly.pdbx_seq_one_letter_code
_entity_poly.pdbx_strand_id
1 'polypeptide(L)'
;SEMCIRDRFKELKNIDKSTMIGVLEDVFRHALQKQYETDENFDVIINPEKGDLEIWRNRTVVEDGAVEDPNAQIAVSEVKAIDPTYEIGDEYADEIKLSSFGRRAVLSLRQNLASRILDLEKASLYEKYSEKVGEIITGEVYQVWKKEVLILDDEENELILPKAEQIPNDFYRKGDTIKAIVKSVEMNNNQPRII
;
A
#
# COMPACT_ATOMS: atom_id res chain seq x y z
N SER A 1 9.51 14.29 3.40
CA SER A 1 9.49 12.81 3.45
C SER A 1 8.15 12.25 3.89
N GLU A 2 7.50 12.78 4.89
CA GLU A 2 6.13 12.43 5.31
C GLU A 2 5.09 12.91 4.29
N MET A 3 5.34 14.02 3.63
CA MET A 3 4.49 14.61 2.60
C MET A 3 4.30 13.69 1.37
N CYS A 4 5.30 12.86 1.03
CA CYS A 4 5.24 11.95 -0.12
C CYS A 4 4.39 10.70 0.14
N ILE A 5 4.29 10.26 1.40
CA ILE A 5 3.37 9.19 1.83
C ILE A 5 1.94 9.73 1.83
N ARG A 6 1.76 10.94 2.35
CA ARG A 6 0.48 11.65 2.46
C ARG A 6 -0.19 11.90 1.10
N ASP A 7 0.58 12.26 0.07
CA ASP A 7 0.05 12.53 -1.27
C ASP A 7 -0.41 11.24 -1.96
N ARG A 8 0.30 10.12 -1.77
CA ARG A 8 -0.12 8.83 -2.32
C ARG A 8 -1.39 8.26 -1.71
N PHE A 9 -1.66 8.53 -0.41
CA PHE A 9 -2.92 8.12 0.21
C PHE A 9 -4.15 8.80 -0.40
N LYS A 10 -4.00 10.00 -0.96
CA LYS A 10 -5.10 10.73 -1.61
C LYS A 10 -5.47 10.19 -2.99
N GLU A 11 -4.54 9.50 -3.66
CA GLU A 11 -4.76 8.94 -5.00
C GLU A 11 -5.50 7.60 -4.97
N LEU A 12 -5.56 6.93 -3.81
CA LEU A 12 -6.17 5.61 -3.63
C LEU A 12 -7.70 5.69 -3.46
N LYS A 13 -8.42 6.21 -4.46
CA LYS A 13 -9.87 6.45 -4.38
C LYS A 13 -10.74 5.19 -4.37
N ASN A 14 -10.22 4.02 -4.79
CA ASN A 14 -11.00 2.82 -5.08
C ASN A 14 -10.64 1.60 -4.23
N ILE A 15 -9.77 1.73 -3.23
CA ILE A 15 -9.36 0.62 -2.37
C ILE A 15 -10.07 0.73 -1.03
N ASP A 16 -10.57 -0.41 -0.51
CA ASP A 16 -11.14 -0.49 0.83
C ASP A 16 -10.13 -0.03 1.88
N LYS A 17 -10.54 0.94 2.72
CA LYS A 17 -9.68 1.57 3.72
C LYS A 17 -9.10 0.54 4.70
N SER A 18 -9.88 -0.46 5.11
CA SER A 18 -9.44 -1.49 6.04
C SER A 18 -8.37 -2.38 5.45
N THR A 19 -8.51 -2.77 4.19
CA THR A 19 -7.50 -3.55 3.45
C THR A 19 -6.20 -2.76 3.30
N MET A 20 -6.29 -1.48 2.97
CA MET A 20 -5.14 -0.60 2.85
C MET A 20 -4.40 -0.44 4.18
N ILE A 21 -5.11 -0.21 5.28
CA ILE A 21 -4.52 -0.11 6.62
C ILE A 21 -3.79 -1.39 6.98
N GLY A 22 -4.42 -2.56 6.78
CA GLY A 22 -3.81 -3.86 7.08
C GLY A 22 -2.50 -4.09 6.32
N VAL A 23 -2.46 -3.77 5.02
CA VAL A 23 -1.24 -3.90 4.20
C VAL A 23 -0.15 -2.93 4.66
N LEU A 24 -0.53 -1.69 5.02
CA LEU A 24 0.42 -0.71 5.53
C LEU A 24 1.00 -1.12 6.89
N GLU A 25 0.15 -1.62 7.79
CA GLU A 25 0.59 -2.17 9.08
C GLU A 25 1.61 -3.30 8.87
N ASP A 26 1.33 -4.24 7.97
CA ASP A 26 2.25 -5.35 7.66
C ASP A 26 3.61 -4.85 7.15
N VAL A 27 3.63 -3.85 6.28
CA VAL A 27 4.88 -3.26 5.78
C VAL A 27 5.69 -2.62 6.90
N PHE A 28 5.02 -1.88 7.81
CA PHE A 28 5.70 -1.25 8.95
C PHE A 28 6.15 -2.28 9.98
N ARG A 29 5.34 -3.29 10.30
CA ARG A 29 5.73 -4.39 11.19
C ARG A 29 6.95 -5.15 10.65
N HIS A 30 6.98 -5.43 9.36
CA HIS A 30 8.15 -6.05 8.72
C HIS A 30 9.41 -5.17 8.82
N ALA A 31 9.27 -3.86 8.68
CA ALA A 31 10.38 -2.93 8.86
C ALA A 31 10.87 -2.89 10.32
N LEU A 32 9.96 -2.92 11.30
CA LEU A 32 10.27 -2.99 12.72
C LEU A 32 11.00 -4.29 13.06
N GLN A 33 10.49 -5.43 12.59
CA GLN A 33 11.12 -6.73 12.79
C GLN A 33 12.53 -6.77 12.21
N LYS A 34 12.77 -6.12 11.09
CA LYS A 34 14.10 -6.02 10.50
C LYS A 34 15.05 -5.11 11.27
N GLN A 35 14.52 -4.07 11.91
CA GLN A 35 15.32 -3.08 12.64
C GLN A 35 15.57 -3.47 14.10
N TYR A 36 14.60 -4.08 14.75
CA TYR A 36 14.60 -4.40 16.19
C TYR A 36 14.58 -5.90 16.48
N GLU A 37 14.56 -6.74 15.44
CA GLU A 37 14.46 -8.21 15.51
C GLU A 37 13.13 -8.73 16.10
N THR A 38 12.22 -7.82 16.45
CA THR A 38 10.87 -8.10 16.95
C THR A 38 9.88 -6.99 16.54
N ASP A 39 8.61 -7.31 16.46
CA ASP A 39 7.52 -6.36 16.27
C ASP A 39 6.39 -6.52 17.32
N GLU A 40 6.56 -7.46 18.26
CA GLU A 40 5.53 -7.80 19.26
C GLU A 40 5.20 -6.66 20.22
N ASN A 41 6.21 -5.83 20.56
CA ASN A 41 6.06 -4.74 21.52
C ASN A 41 5.77 -3.39 20.84
N PHE A 42 5.37 -3.40 19.57
CA PHE A 42 5.15 -2.19 18.80
C PHE A 42 3.70 -2.07 18.39
N ASP A 43 3.14 -0.88 18.61
CA ASP A 43 1.85 -0.48 18.07
C ASP A 43 2.06 0.44 16.87
N VAL A 44 1.48 0.05 15.74
CA VAL A 44 1.49 0.84 14.50
C VAL A 44 0.10 1.41 14.30
N ILE A 45 -0.02 2.74 14.41
CA ILE A 45 -1.28 3.45 14.27
C ILE A 45 -1.23 4.25 12.97
N ILE A 46 -2.13 3.92 12.05
CA ILE A 46 -2.23 4.57 10.75
C ILE A 46 -3.56 5.29 10.64
N ASN A 47 -3.51 6.60 10.38
CA ASN A 47 -4.68 7.40 10.09
C ASN A 47 -4.66 7.79 8.59
N PRO A 48 -5.38 7.07 7.71
CA PRO A 48 -5.34 7.33 6.28
C PRO A 48 -6.00 8.66 5.89
N GLU A 49 -6.92 9.19 6.69
CA GLU A 49 -7.60 10.46 6.40
C GLU A 49 -6.69 11.67 6.60
N LYS A 50 -5.87 11.62 7.64
CA LYS A 50 -4.89 12.66 7.95
C LYS A 50 -3.54 12.39 7.27
N GLY A 51 -3.28 11.13 6.89
CA GLY A 51 -1.99 10.67 6.40
C GLY A 51 -0.93 10.60 7.50
N ASP A 52 -1.38 10.43 8.75
CA ASP A 52 -0.51 10.34 9.92
C ASP A 52 -0.18 8.88 10.21
N LEU A 53 1.05 8.65 10.63
CA LEU A 53 1.57 7.38 11.08
C LEU A 53 2.27 7.59 12.41
N GLU A 54 1.87 6.82 13.40
CA GLU A 54 2.51 6.76 14.71
C GLU A 54 2.98 5.33 14.98
N ILE A 55 4.17 5.20 15.50
CA ILE A 55 4.72 3.91 15.95
C ILE A 55 5.11 4.08 17.40
N TRP A 56 4.51 3.26 18.25
CA TRP A 56 4.76 3.25 19.69
C TRP A 56 5.45 1.95 20.08
N ARG A 57 6.51 2.04 20.88
CA ARG A 57 7.18 0.88 21.47
C ARG A 57 6.80 0.80 22.93
N ASN A 58 6.21 -0.31 23.33
CA ASN A 58 5.79 -0.60 24.69
C ASN A 58 6.87 -1.40 25.40
N ARG A 59 7.40 -0.86 26.51
CA ARG A 59 8.44 -1.50 27.32
C ARG A 59 8.00 -1.58 28.78
N THR A 60 8.35 -2.69 29.43
CA THR A 60 8.10 -2.85 30.88
C THR A 60 9.25 -2.20 31.66
N VAL A 61 8.89 -1.41 32.65
CA VAL A 61 9.86 -0.80 33.57
C VAL A 61 10.40 -1.85 34.53
N VAL A 62 11.70 -2.03 34.55
CA VAL A 62 12.41 -2.99 35.38
C VAL A 62 13.48 -2.30 36.25
N GLU A 63 14.02 -3.02 37.25
CA GLU A 63 15.10 -2.52 38.06
C GLU A 63 16.36 -2.19 37.24
N ASP A 64 17.16 -1.25 37.73
CA ASP A 64 18.45 -0.91 37.11
C ASP A 64 19.35 -2.13 37.08
N GLY A 65 19.84 -2.50 35.90
CA GLY A 65 20.65 -3.68 35.68
C GLY A 65 19.90 -5.01 35.46
N ALA A 66 18.55 -5.01 35.51
CA ALA A 66 17.72 -6.16 35.21
C ALA A 66 17.17 -6.16 33.76
N VAL A 67 17.60 -5.23 32.92
CA VAL A 67 17.22 -5.17 31.50
C VAL A 67 17.90 -6.32 30.76
N GLU A 68 17.13 -7.31 30.35
CA GLU A 68 17.57 -8.42 29.51
C GLU A 68 17.36 -8.12 28.01
N ASP A 69 16.22 -7.54 27.65
CA ASP A 69 15.90 -7.11 26.28
C ASP A 69 15.56 -5.61 26.26
N PRO A 70 16.45 -4.77 25.69
CA PRO A 70 16.21 -3.33 25.59
C PRO A 70 14.99 -2.93 24.73
N ASN A 71 14.48 -3.84 23.89
CA ASN A 71 13.28 -3.60 23.10
C ASN A 71 11.99 -3.82 23.90
N ALA A 72 12.02 -4.73 24.87
CA ALA A 72 10.88 -5.08 25.71
C ALA A 72 10.92 -4.45 27.11
N GLN A 73 12.09 -4.02 27.57
CA GLN A 73 12.32 -3.54 28.93
C GLN A 73 13.10 -2.22 28.95
N ILE A 74 12.87 -1.43 29.98
CA ILE A 74 13.58 -0.17 30.23
C ILE A 74 13.89 -0.04 31.74
N ALA A 75 15.07 0.48 32.05
CA ALA A 75 15.48 0.70 33.44
C ALA A 75 14.65 1.80 34.12
N VAL A 76 14.27 1.60 35.37
CA VAL A 76 13.46 2.56 36.14
C VAL A 76 14.14 3.94 36.27
N SER A 77 15.46 3.98 36.36
CA SER A 77 16.19 5.27 36.41
C SER A 77 16.06 6.07 35.11
N GLU A 78 16.05 5.40 33.96
CA GLU A 78 15.89 6.05 32.66
C GLU A 78 14.49 6.64 32.51
N VAL A 79 13.45 5.88 32.88
CA VAL A 79 12.07 6.36 32.80
C VAL A 79 11.79 7.48 33.77
N LYS A 80 12.30 7.38 35.02
CA LYS A 80 12.12 8.43 36.03
C LYS A 80 12.82 9.75 35.68
N ALA A 81 13.84 9.70 34.85
CA ALA A 81 14.45 10.92 34.31
C ALA A 81 13.52 11.66 33.34
N ILE A 82 12.56 10.95 32.71
CA ILE A 82 11.58 11.52 31.79
C ILE A 82 10.31 11.88 32.55
N ASP A 83 9.78 10.92 33.32
CA ASP A 83 8.59 11.09 34.16
C ASP A 83 8.78 10.35 35.50
N PRO A 84 8.85 11.10 36.61
CA PRO A 84 9.07 10.54 37.96
C PRO A 84 7.92 9.65 38.48
N THR A 85 6.78 9.64 37.84
CA THR A 85 5.58 8.90 38.29
C THR A 85 5.64 7.42 38.02
N TYR A 86 6.51 6.96 37.10
CA TYR A 86 6.61 5.54 36.75
C TYR A 86 7.28 4.73 37.86
N GLU A 87 6.74 3.50 38.03
CA GLU A 87 7.26 2.51 38.99
C GLU A 87 7.66 1.23 38.25
N ILE A 88 8.39 0.35 38.97
CA ILE A 88 8.77 -0.96 38.45
C ILE A 88 7.51 -1.80 38.18
N GLY A 89 7.43 -2.38 36.98
CA GLY A 89 6.28 -3.15 36.51
C GLY A 89 5.28 -2.33 35.68
N ASP A 90 5.44 -1.02 35.60
CA ASP A 90 4.61 -0.19 34.72
C ASP A 90 4.99 -0.39 33.26
N GLU A 91 4.04 -0.12 32.37
CA GLU A 91 4.25 -0.11 30.92
C GLU A 91 4.57 1.31 30.45
N TYR A 92 5.73 1.46 29.83
CA TYR A 92 6.21 2.72 29.26
C TYR A 92 6.15 2.68 27.74
N ALA A 93 5.39 3.57 27.13
CA ALA A 93 5.28 3.72 25.70
C ALA A 93 6.12 4.89 25.21
N ASP A 94 7.04 4.64 24.28
CA ASP A 94 7.83 5.66 23.60
C ASP A 94 7.55 5.69 22.10
N GLU A 95 7.40 6.90 21.56
CA GLU A 95 7.18 7.08 20.14
C GLU A 95 8.45 6.88 19.33
N ILE A 96 8.39 6.00 18.34
CA ILE A 96 9.49 5.75 17.41
C ILE A 96 9.28 6.58 16.16
N LYS A 97 10.16 7.54 15.91
CA LYS A 97 10.13 8.36 14.71
C LYS A 97 10.77 7.65 13.52
N LEU A 98 10.14 7.76 12.35
CA LEU A 98 10.69 7.18 11.10
C LEU A 98 12.11 7.67 10.79
N SER A 99 12.48 8.87 11.25
CA SER A 99 13.85 9.39 11.11
C SER A 99 14.91 8.56 11.82
N SER A 100 14.53 7.79 12.85
CA SER A 100 15.45 6.91 13.60
C SER A 100 15.84 5.63 12.84
N PHE A 101 15.08 5.25 11.81
CA PHE A 101 15.34 4.04 11.00
C PHE A 101 16.57 4.13 10.09
N GLY A 102 17.13 5.31 9.89
CA GLY A 102 18.22 5.55 8.96
C GLY A 102 17.79 5.57 7.49
N ARG A 103 18.63 6.14 6.63
CA ARG A 103 18.29 6.41 5.20
C ARG A 103 17.95 5.15 4.41
N ARG A 104 18.69 4.06 4.60
CA ARG A 104 18.48 2.81 3.84
C ARG A 104 17.16 2.15 4.21
N ALA A 105 16.84 2.09 5.50
CA ALA A 105 15.59 1.52 5.96
C ALA A 105 14.38 2.33 5.48
N VAL A 106 14.45 3.68 5.52
CA VAL A 106 13.40 4.56 5.01
C VAL A 106 13.21 4.39 3.50
N LEU A 107 14.28 4.25 2.71
CA LEU A 107 14.19 4.00 1.27
C LEU A 107 13.57 2.64 0.97
N SER A 108 13.98 1.59 1.68
CA SER A 108 13.40 0.25 1.56
C SER A 108 11.92 0.24 1.91
N LEU A 109 11.54 0.92 2.98
CA LEU A 109 10.15 1.09 3.39
C LEU A 109 9.30 1.76 2.30
N ARG A 110 9.82 2.85 1.70
CA ARG A 110 9.14 3.54 0.61
C ARG A 110 8.94 2.67 -0.62
N GLN A 111 9.96 1.89 -1.00
CA GLN A 111 9.88 0.97 -2.13
C GLN A 111 8.86 -0.14 -1.87
N ASN A 112 8.86 -0.71 -0.67
CA ASN A 112 7.90 -1.74 -0.28
C ASN A 112 6.47 -1.20 -0.25
N LEU A 113 6.26 0.01 0.29
CA LEU A 113 4.97 0.68 0.28
C LEU A 113 4.47 0.90 -1.16
N ALA A 114 5.32 1.45 -2.03
CA ALA A 114 4.96 1.70 -3.43
C ALA A 114 4.58 0.41 -4.15
N SER A 115 5.34 -0.67 -3.92
CA SER A 115 5.05 -1.99 -4.51
C SER A 115 3.72 -2.56 -4.01
N ARG A 116 3.45 -2.51 -2.70
CA ARG A 116 2.21 -3.01 -2.12
C ARG A 116 0.98 -2.23 -2.55
N ILE A 117 1.10 -0.91 -2.64
CA ILE A 117 0.04 -0.04 -3.16
C ILE A 117 -0.27 -0.41 -4.61
N LEU A 118 0.75 -0.59 -5.45
CA LEU A 118 0.58 -0.99 -6.84
C LEU A 118 -0.10 -2.37 -6.95
N ASP A 119 0.24 -3.32 -6.10
CA ASP A 119 -0.40 -4.64 -6.08
C ASP A 119 -1.88 -4.55 -5.68
N LEU A 120 -2.23 -3.67 -4.72
CA LEU A 120 -3.61 -3.40 -4.33
C LEU A 120 -4.42 -2.75 -5.46
N GLU A 121 -3.84 -1.78 -6.15
CA GLU A 121 -4.47 -1.13 -7.32
C GLU A 121 -4.77 -2.16 -8.42
N LYS A 122 -3.83 -3.06 -8.71
CA LYS A 122 -4.00 -4.13 -9.68
C LYS A 122 -5.08 -5.13 -9.26
N ALA A 123 -5.11 -5.53 -7.99
CA ALA A 123 -6.12 -6.43 -7.46
C ALA A 123 -7.52 -5.79 -7.52
N SER A 124 -7.65 -4.53 -7.15
CA SER A 124 -8.90 -3.77 -7.22
C SER A 124 -9.39 -3.62 -8.67
N LEU A 125 -8.50 -3.34 -9.60
CA LEU A 125 -8.82 -3.26 -11.02
C LEU A 125 -9.29 -4.61 -11.59
N TYR A 126 -8.62 -5.69 -11.22
CA TYR A 126 -8.99 -7.04 -11.59
C TYR A 126 -10.41 -7.39 -11.09
N GLU A 127 -10.69 -7.14 -9.83
CA GLU A 127 -12.00 -7.41 -9.21
C GLU A 127 -13.10 -6.59 -9.89
N LYS A 128 -12.88 -5.28 -10.05
CA LYS A 128 -13.82 -4.35 -10.70
C LYS A 128 -14.23 -4.80 -12.10
N TYR A 129 -13.27 -5.19 -12.92
CA TYR A 129 -13.58 -5.62 -14.29
C TYR A 129 -14.04 -7.07 -14.38
N SER A 130 -13.68 -7.92 -13.43
CA SER A 130 -14.25 -9.28 -13.33
C SER A 130 -15.76 -9.26 -13.12
N GLU A 131 -16.27 -8.28 -12.35
CA GLU A 131 -17.72 -8.07 -12.17
C GLU A 131 -18.39 -7.53 -13.43
N LYS A 132 -17.65 -6.82 -14.29
CA LYS A 132 -18.15 -6.24 -15.55
C LYS A 132 -18.06 -7.17 -16.76
N VAL A 133 -17.62 -8.40 -16.59
CA VAL A 133 -17.59 -9.38 -17.70
C VAL A 133 -18.98 -9.58 -18.28
N GLY A 134 -19.11 -9.39 -19.60
CA GLY A 134 -20.38 -9.42 -20.32
C GLY A 134 -21.09 -8.07 -20.41
N GLU A 135 -20.59 -7.03 -19.74
CA GLU A 135 -21.14 -5.67 -19.84
C GLU A 135 -20.51 -4.89 -21.01
N ILE A 136 -21.28 -3.94 -21.54
CA ILE A 136 -20.81 -3.03 -22.57
C ILE A 136 -20.15 -1.85 -21.88
N ILE A 137 -18.91 -1.60 -22.26
CA ILE A 137 -18.14 -0.45 -21.82
C ILE A 137 -17.84 0.48 -23.00
N THR A 138 -17.66 1.75 -22.71
CA THR A 138 -17.25 2.77 -23.67
C THR A 138 -15.84 3.20 -23.35
N GLY A 139 -15.00 3.33 -24.38
CA GLY A 139 -13.65 3.82 -24.20
C GLY A 139 -13.13 4.53 -25.44
N GLU A 140 -12.04 5.26 -25.28
CA GLU A 140 -11.36 5.99 -26.34
C GLU A 140 -10.13 5.21 -26.82
N VAL A 141 -9.95 5.10 -28.12
CA VAL A 141 -8.76 4.48 -28.71
C VAL A 141 -7.53 5.34 -28.42
N TYR A 142 -6.64 4.80 -27.60
CA TYR A 142 -5.41 5.45 -27.23
C TYR A 142 -4.28 5.14 -28.22
N GLN A 143 -4.14 3.86 -28.61
CA GLN A 143 -3.11 3.42 -29.52
C GLN A 143 -3.55 2.18 -30.32
N VAL A 144 -3.14 2.14 -31.60
CA VAL A 144 -3.43 1.02 -32.51
C VAL A 144 -2.12 0.30 -32.81
N TRP A 145 -2.05 -0.99 -32.45
CA TRP A 145 -0.93 -1.87 -32.74
C TRP A 145 -1.34 -2.93 -33.76
N LYS A 146 -0.35 -3.63 -34.32
CA LYS A 146 -0.61 -4.67 -35.33
C LYS A 146 -1.49 -5.82 -34.85
N LYS A 147 -1.42 -6.15 -33.55
CA LYS A 147 -2.09 -7.29 -32.96
C LYS A 147 -3.27 -6.92 -32.07
N GLU A 148 -3.33 -5.70 -31.60
CA GLU A 148 -4.32 -5.23 -30.63
C GLU A 148 -4.50 -3.72 -30.67
N VAL A 149 -5.63 -3.24 -30.21
CA VAL A 149 -5.92 -1.84 -30.00
C VAL A 149 -5.99 -1.58 -28.50
N LEU A 150 -5.27 -0.57 -28.04
CA LEU A 150 -5.32 -0.10 -26.67
C LEU A 150 -6.41 0.96 -26.53
N ILE A 151 -7.28 0.74 -25.56
CA ILE A 151 -8.44 1.60 -25.28
C ILE A 151 -8.33 2.10 -23.84
N LEU A 152 -8.68 3.34 -23.60
CA LEU A 152 -8.81 3.91 -22.25
C LEU A 152 -10.29 4.09 -21.94
N ASP A 153 -10.70 3.68 -20.74
CA ASP A 153 -12.03 3.98 -20.23
C ASP A 153 -12.10 5.39 -19.63
N ASP A 154 -13.25 5.76 -19.04
CA ASP A 154 -13.47 7.07 -18.42
C ASP A 154 -12.56 7.34 -17.20
N GLU A 155 -11.97 6.29 -16.63
CA GLU A 155 -11.06 6.38 -15.49
C GLU A 155 -9.58 6.20 -15.89
N GLU A 156 -9.29 6.25 -17.21
CA GLU A 156 -7.96 6.04 -17.78
C GLU A 156 -7.38 4.62 -17.57
N ASN A 157 -8.24 3.62 -17.32
CA ASN A 157 -7.80 2.24 -17.27
C ASN A 157 -7.56 1.68 -18.68
N GLU A 158 -6.48 0.91 -18.81
CA GLU A 158 -6.11 0.31 -20.08
C GLU A 158 -6.90 -0.97 -20.37
N LEU A 159 -7.59 -0.98 -21.50
CA LEU A 159 -8.35 -2.08 -22.04
C LEU A 159 -7.74 -2.51 -23.36
N ILE A 160 -7.78 -3.80 -23.65
CA ILE A 160 -7.15 -4.35 -24.83
C ILE A 160 -8.21 -4.98 -25.74
N LEU A 161 -8.26 -4.55 -26.99
CA LEU A 161 -9.07 -5.17 -28.03
C LEU A 161 -8.16 -5.95 -29.00
N PRO A 162 -8.00 -7.28 -28.80
CA PRO A 162 -7.19 -8.13 -29.65
C PRO A 162 -7.75 -8.15 -31.09
N LYS A 163 -6.88 -8.30 -32.07
CA LYS A 163 -7.28 -8.35 -33.47
C LYS A 163 -8.32 -9.44 -33.78
N ALA A 164 -8.27 -10.55 -33.05
CA ALA A 164 -9.23 -11.65 -33.20
C ALA A 164 -10.65 -11.29 -32.75
N GLU A 165 -10.78 -10.29 -31.89
CA GLU A 165 -12.06 -9.82 -31.35
C GLU A 165 -12.57 -8.53 -32.05
N GLN A 166 -11.80 -8.01 -33.01
CA GLN A 166 -12.18 -6.84 -33.79
C GLN A 166 -13.19 -7.22 -34.87
N ILE A 167 -14.10 -6.30 -35.15
CA ILE A 167 -15.06 -6.47 -36.27
C ILE A 167 -14.27 -6.41 -37.60
N PRO A 168 -14.37 -7.43 -38.46
CA PRO A 168 -13.73 -7.40 -39.76
C PRO A 168 -14.15 -6.15 -40.56
N ASN A 169 -13.18 -5.46 -41.13
CA ASN A 169 -13.34 -4.20 -41.90
C ASN A 169 -13.59 -2.92 -41.07
N ASP A 170 -13.61 -2.98 -39.77
CA ASP A 170 -13.56 -1.77 -38.95
C ASP A 170 -12.16 -1.18 -38.89
N PHE A 171 -12.11 0.15 -38.94
CA PHE A 171 -10.86 0.90 -38.82
C PHE A 171 -10.88 1.68 -37.53
N TYR A 172 -9.87 1.46 -36.71
CA TYR A 172 -9.70 2.16 -35.45
C TYR A 172 -8.62 3.22 -35.59
N ARG A 173 -8.89 4.43 -35.14
CA ARG A 173 -7.95 5.55 -35.10
C ARG A 173 -7.83 6.10 -33.69
N LYS A 174 -6.66 6.60 -33.35
CA LYS A 174 -6.45 7.29 -32.08
C LYS A 174 -7.47 8.42 -31.91
N GLY A 175 -8.16 8.45 -30.77
CA GLY A 175 -9.20 9.42 -30.44
C GLY A 175 -10.61 8.96 -30.79
N ASP A 176 -10.79 7.82 -31.46
CA ASP A 176 -12.12 7.28 -31.73
C ASP A 176 -12.74 6.73 -30.45
N THR A 177 -14.02 7.02 -30.24
CA THR A 177 -14.79 6.41 -29.15
C THR A 177 -15.41 5.12 -29.63
N ILE A 178 -15.17 4.03 -28.93
CA ILE A 178 -15.71 2.72 -29.24
C ILE A 178 -16.49 2.14 -28.05
N LYS A 179 -17.44 1.24 -28.39
CA LYS A 179 -18.17 0.42 -27.42
C LYS A 179 -17.78 -1.02 -27.62
N ALA A 180 -17.42 -1.69 -26.55
CA ALA A 180 -17.03 -3.09 -26.57
C ALA A 180 -17.61 -3.82 -25.36
N ILE A 181 -17.72 -5.15 -25.46
CA ILE A 181 -18.11 -6.00 -24.35
C ILE A 181 -16.85 -6.48 -23.65
N VAL A 182 -16.82 -6.41 -22.33
CA VAL A 182 -15.76 -7.03 -21.53
C VAL A 182 -15.90 -8.55 -21.66
N LYS A 183 -14.98 -9.18 -22.36
CA LYS A 183 -14.99 -10.61 -22.61
C LYS A 183 -14.39 -11.39 -21.44
N SER A 184 -13.24 -10.95 -20.97
CA SER A 184 -12.51 -11.60 -19.89
C SER A 184 -11.54 -10.65 -19.23
N VAL A 185 -11.16 -10.99 -18.01
CA VAL A 185 -10.07 -10.33 -17.27
C VAL A 185 -9.05 -11.41 -16.93
N GLU A 186 -7.82 -11.22 -17.36
CA GLU A 186 -6.73 -12.16 -17.14
C GLU A 186 -5.62 -11.51 -16.33
N MET A 187 -5.00 -12.26 -15.44
CA MET A 187 -3.80 -11.80 -14.73
C MET A 187 -2.56 -12.28 -15.49
N ASN A 188 -1.89 -11.39 -16.19
CA ASN A 188 -0.69 -11.70 -16.95
C ASN A 188 0.52 -10.94 -16.37
N ASN A 189 1.56 -11.68 -15.95
CA ASN A 189 2.76 -11.11 -15.32
C ASN A 189 2.44 -10.12 -14.19
N ASN A 190 1.52 -10.49 -13.32
CA ASN A 190 1.05 -9.66 -12.20
C ASN A 190 0.43 -8.31 -12.63
N GLN A 191 -0.11 -8.26 -13.86
CA GLN A 191 -0.89 -7.14 -14.38
C GLN A 191 -2.25 -7.63 -14.88
N PRO A 192 -3.37 -6.99 -14.50
CA PRO A 192 -4.68 -7.31 -15.05
C PRO A 192 -4.72 -6.90 -16.52
N ARG A 193 -5.12 -7.84 -17.35
CA ARG A 193 -5.35 -7.65 -18.78
C ARG A 193 -6.84 -7.80 -19.04
N ILE A 194 -7.51 -6.70 -19.38
CA ILE A 194 -8.94 -6.64 -19.64
C ILE A 194 -9.14 -6.73 -21.15
N ILE A 195 -9.88 -7.75 -21.60
CA ILE A 195 -10.13 -8.06 -23.01
C ILE A 195 -11.60 -7.84 -23.34
#